data_b4718e4a83313a2b681a16b510d4469b
#
_entry.id   b4718e4a83313a2b681a16b510d4469b
#
_cell.length_a   1.000
_cell.length_b   1.000
_cell.length_c   1.000
_cell.angle_alpha   90.00
_cell.angle_beta   90.00
_cell.angle_gamma   90.00
#
_symmetry.space_group_name_H-M   'P 1'
#
loop_
_entity.id
_entity.type
_entity.pdbx_description
1 polymer ?
#
loop_
_entity_poly.entity_id
_entity_poly.type
_entity_poly.pdbx_seq_one_letter_code
_entity_poly.pdbx_strand_id
1 'polypeptide(L)'
;MNLILISVLVLGAIGLIAALVLFLLSKQFAVKEDPRLGEVTEALPGANCGGCGFPGCGGLAAACVKAADAGSLEGLNCPVGGQPTMEKIASILGMQVEASAPKLAIVRCNGSCENRPRVIEFDGVRSCKVMNSSSMGETGCPYGCLGCGDCVSKCQFDAIKMNAETGLPEVDSSKCTACGACAKACPRHIIEIREVKGKKKMGVVVRCMNKDKGAVAMKACKAACIGCQKCVKVCAFDAIHVDSFLAYIDPSKCRNCRKCEQECPKNVIYGLNMPVLKPKASTDTKSPAVTTSMSKPSPASKPSVKSEPFKPTSTLMPVCQQMLLTPSASTPLPHPGKPTQKVDAPESYNSMSNLMPVCQQLLLKPKKTPAE
;
A
#
# COMPACT_ATOMS: atom_id res chain seq x y z
N MET A 1 -56.02 41.07 23.43
CA MET A 1 -56.25 39.63 23.20
C MET A 1 -56.28 39.29 21.71
N ASN A 2 -56.82 40.17 20.86
CA ASN A 2 -56.96 39.88 19.44
C ASN A 2 -55.61 39.87 18.66
N LEU A 3 -54.60 40.64 19.05
CA LEU A 3 -53.31 40.70 18.35
C LEU A 3 -52.51 39.41 18.46
N ILE A 4 -52.50 38.79 19.67
CA ILE A 4 -51.84 37.51 19.90
C ILE A 4 -52.54 36.38 19.10
N LEU A 5 -53.87 36.41 19.05
CA LEU A 5 -54.63 35.41 18.33
C LEU A 5 -54.41 35.51 16.82
N ILE A 6 -54.31 36.71 16.28
CA ILE A 6 -54.01 36.99 14.87
C ILE A 6 -52.58 36.52 14.54
N SER A 7 -51.58 36.78 15.40
CA SER A 7 -50.20 36.40 15.15
C SER A 7 -50.04 34.83 15.15
N VAL A 8 -50.77 34.13 16.06
CA VAL A 8 -50.76 32.67 16.09
C VAL A 8 -51.43 32.08 14.84
N LEU A 9 -52.54 32.67 14.39
CA LEU A 9 -53.21 32.22 13.15
C LEU A 9 -52.35 32.43 11.92
N VAL A 10 -51.66 33.59 11.80
CA VAL A 10 -50.81 33.88 10.65
C VAL A 10 -49.59 32.96 10.63
N LEU A 11 -48.89 32.76 11.77
CA LEU A 11 -47.76 31.84 11.86
C LEU A 11 -48.18 30.38 11.59
N GLY A 12 -49.33 29.96 12.10
CA GLY A 12 -49.89 28.64 11.84
C GLY A 12 -50.23 28.41 10.37
N ALA A 13 -50.79 29.43 9.71
CA ALA A 13 -51.12 29.38 8.27
C ALA A 13 -49.86 29.31 7.41
N ILE A 14 -48.82 30.11 7.74
CA ILE A 14 -47.49 30.03 7.05
C ILE A 14 -46.84 28.66 7.26
N GLY A 15 -46.86 28.14 8.48
CA GLY A 15 -46.31 26.79 8.76
C GLY A 15 -47.04 25.69 8.01
N LEU A 16 -48.35 25.77 7.90
CA LEU A 16 -49.18 24.79 7.18
C LEU A 16 -48.91 24.84 5.67
N ILE A 17 -48.79 26.04 5.10
CA ILE A 17 -48.46 26.21 3.68
C ILE A 17 -47.07 25.68 3.40
N ALA A 18 -46.08 25.98 4.24
CA ALA A 18 -44.71 25.50 4.08
C ALA A 18 -44.63 23.97 4.17
N ALA A 19 -45.35 23.37 5.12
CA ALA A 19 -45.44 21.92 5.26
C ALA A 19 -46.10 21.27 4.03
N LEU A 20 -47.18 21.87 3.50
CA LEU A 20 -47.84 21.37 2.29
C LEU A 20 -46.94 21.43 1.08
N VAL A 21 -46.21 22.55 0.87
CA VAL A 21 -45.26 22.72 -0.22
C VAL A 21 -44.14 21.66 -0.11
N LEU A 22 -43.51 21.50 1.08
CA LEU A 22 -42.49 20.50 1.30
C LEU A 22 -42.99 19.08 1.08
N PHE A 23 -44.23 18.76 1.49
CA PHE A 23 -44.84 17.46 1.23
C PHE A 23 -45.05 17.20 -0.26
N LEU A 24 -45.55 18.17 -1.00
CA LEU A 24 -45.75 18.04 -2.45
C LEU A 24 -44.40 17.89 -3.18
N LEU A 25 -43.37 18.70 -2.81
CA LEU A 25 -42.03 18.58 -3.36
C LEU A 25 -41.41 17.22 -3.03
N SER A 26 -41.52 16.76 -1.79
CA SER A 26 -41.03 15.43 -1.37
C SER A 26 -41.64 14.31 -2.19
N LYS A 27 -42.97 14.39 -2.45
CA LYS A 27 -43.66 13.38 -3.26
C LYS A 27 -43.27 13.41 -4.74
N GLN A 28 -42.99 14.61 -5.26
CA GLN A 28 -42.62 14.79 -6.67
C GLN A 28 -41.14 14.43 -6.94
N PHE A 29 -40.26 14.64 -5.95
CA PHE A 29 -38.86 14.28 -6.01
C PHE A 29 -38.53 12.96 -5.33
N ALA A 30 -39.52 12.15 -4.97
CA ALA A 30 -39.29 10.81 -4.44
C ALA A 30 -38.58 9.95 -5.48
N VAL A 31 -37.28 9.66 -5.23
CA VAL A 31 -36.54 8.69 -6.02
C VAL A 31 -37.06 7.30 -5.73
N LYS A 32 -37.59 6.62 -6.75
CA LYS A 32 -37.95 5.21 -6.64
C LYS A 32 -36.65 4.39 -6.56
N GLU A 33 -36.30 4.00 -5.37
CA GLU A 33 -35.20 3.06 -5.18
C GLU A 33 -35.64 1.65 -5.57
N ASP A 34 -34.76 0.95 -6.30
CA ASP A 34 -34.97 -0.45 -6.64
C ASP A 34 -34.92 -1.30 -5.35
N PRO A 35 -35.94 -2.11 -5.05
CA PRO A 35 -35.96 -2.93 -3.83
C PRO A 35 -34.77 -3.87 -3.74
N ARG A 36 -34.24 -4.33 -4.88
CA ARG A 36 -33.01 -5.16 -4.95
C ARG A 36 -31.78 -4.46 -4.37
N LEU A 37 -31.76 -3.11 -4.37
CA LEU A 37 -30.62 -2.34 -3.85
C LEU A 37 -30.42 -2.56 -2.34
N GLY A 38 -31.53 -2.65 -1.58
CA GLY A 38 -31.50 -2.94 -0.15
C GLY A 38 -30.92 -4.33 0.12
N GLU A 39 -31.43 -5.35 -0.54
CA GLU A 39 -30.98 -6.74 -0.38
C GLU A 39 -29.51 -6.93 -0.74
N VAL A 40 -29.05 -6.32 -1.85
CA VAL A 40 -27.64 -6.35 -2.27
C VAL A 40 -26.76 -5.61 -1.27
N THR A 41 -27.22 -4.49 -0.71
CA THR A 41 -26.46 -3.73 0.28
C THR A 41 -26.29 -4.51 1.58
N GLU A 42 -27.30 -5.24 2.03
CA GLU A 42 -27.25 -6.11 3.21
C GLU A 42 -26.34 -7.33 2.99
N ALA A 43 -26.27 -7.86 1.77
CA ALA A 43 -25.36 -8.95 1.43
C ALA A 43 -23.89 -8.53 1.45
N LEU A 44 -23.60 -7.24 1.33
CA LEU A 44 -22.25 -6.69 1.37
C LEU A 44 -21.72 -6.55 2.81
N PRO A 45 -20.41 -6.68 3.05
CA PRO A 45 -19.82 -6.68 4.40
C PRO A 45 -19.84 -5.30 5.12
N GLY A 46 -20.38 -4.25 4.53
CA GLY A 46 -20.52 -2.93 5.15
C GLY A 46 -19.23 -2.17 5.48
N ALA A 47 -18.07 -2.69 5.08
CA ALA A 47 -16.77 -2.14 5.43
C ALA A 47 -16.45 -0.77 4.78
N ASN A 48 -17.18 -0.37 3.75
CA ASN A 48 -17.04 0.91 3.02
C ASN A 48 -15.59 1.27 2.64
N CYS A 49 -14.74 0.24 2.42
CA CYS A 49 -13.29 0.37 2.24
C CYS A 49 -12.87 0.98 0.87
N GLY A 50 -13.80 1.09 -0.09
CA GLY A 50 -13.52 1.59 -1.44
C GLY A 50 -12.56 0.70 -2.27
N GLY A 51 -12.28 -0.52 -1.82
CA GLY A 51 -11.37 -1.46 -2.50
C GLY A 51 -11.91 -1.99 -3.84
N CYS A 52 -13.21 -1.97 -4.02
CA CYS A 52 -13.90 -2.29 -5.26
C CYS A 52 -13.88 -1.15 -6.31
N GLY A 53 -13.37 0.04 -5.94
CA GLY A 53 -13.37 1.22 -6.80
C GLY A 53 -14.60 2.12 -6.65
N PHE A 54 -15.61 1.71 -5.88
CA PHE A 54 -16.84 2.49 -5.62
C PHE A 54 -16.79 3.22 -4.28
N PRO A 55 -17.50 4.35 -4.13
CA PRO A 55 -17.58 5.10 -2.90
C PRO A 55 -18.47 4.39 -1.87
N GLY A 56 -17.92 3.35 -1.21
CA GLY A 56 -18.64 2.55 -0.21
C GLY A 56 -19.44 1.37 -0.78
N CYS A 57 -20.05 0.60 0.13
CA CYS A 57 -20.79 -0.60 -0.22
C CYS A 57 -22.08 -0.27 -1.00
N GLY A 58 -22.79 0.81 -0.65
CA GLY A 58 -23.96 1.25 -1.39
C GLY A 58 -23.68 1.59 -2.85
N GLY A 59 -22.51 2.20 -3.14
CA GLY A 59 -22.08 2.48 -4.51
C GLY A 59 -21.83 1.20 -5.32
N LEU A 60 -21.24 0.17 -4.71
CA LEU A 60 -21.09 -1.13 -5.35
C LEU A 60 -22.45 -1.81 -5.56
N ALA A 61 -23.36 -1.75 -4.57
CA ALA A 61 -24.70 -2.32 -4.69
C ALA A 61 -25.47 -1.72 -5.88
N ALA A 62 -25.45 -0.39 -6.00
CA ALA A 62 -26.09 0.29 -7.13
C ALA A 62 -25.45 -0.10 -8.48
N ALA A 63 -24.13 -0.27 -8.52
CA ALA A 63 -23.45 -0.74 -9.71
C ALA A 63 -23.82 -2.19 -10.07
N CYS A 64 -23.97 -3.08 -9.07
CA CYS A 64 -24.38 -4.46 -9.28
C CYS A 64 -25.82 -4.55 -9.81
N VAL A 65 -26.76 -3.79 -9.24
CA VAL A 65 -28.17 -3.75 -9.72
C VAL A 65 -28.22 -3.25 -11.16
N LYS A 66 -27.53 -2.15 -11.45
CA LYS A 66 -27.46 -1.61 -12.82
C LYS A 66 -26.79 -2.56 -13.82
N ALA A 67 -25.77 -3.29 -13.39
CA ALA A 67 -25.09 -4.27 -14.22
C ALA A 67 -25.96 -5.52 -14.47
N ALA A 68 -26.80 -5.90 -13.49
CA ALA A 68 -27.77 -6.97 -13.65
C ALA A 68 -28.81 -6.62 -14.72
N ASP A 69 -29.28 -5.38 -14.79
CA ASP A 69 -30.18 -4.92 -15.85
C ASP A 69 -29.49 -4.94 -17.24
N ALA A 70 -28.16 -4.81 -17.28
CA ALA A 70 -27.35 -4.98 -18.49
C ALA A 70 -26.97 -6.44 -18.81
N GLY A 71 -27.31 -7.38 -17.93
CA GLY A 71 -27.12 -8.83 -18.13
C GLY A 71 -25.71 -9.35 -17.80
N SER A 72 -24.82 -8.56 -17.20
CA SER A 72 -23.47 -9.01 -16.84
C SER A 72 -22.95 -8.34 -15.56
N LEU A 73 -22.42 -9.15 -14.63
CA LEU A 73 -21.68 -8.68 -13.44
C LEU A 73 -20.16 -8.65 -13.63
N GLU A 74 -19.71 -8.70 -14.89
CA GLU A 74 -18.30 -8.77 -15.22
C GLU A 74 -17.55 -7.53 -14.72
N GLY A 75 -16.39 -7.73 -14.11
CA GLY A 75 -15.57 -6.64 -13.56
C GLY A 75 -16.00 -6.12 -12.19
N LEU A 76 -17.19 -6.49 -11.68
CA LEU A 76 -17.64 -6.14 -10.35
C LEU A 76 -17.19 -7.19 -9.34
N ASN A 77 -16.48 -6.75 -8.30
CA ASN A 77 -16.01 -7.65 -7.24
C ASN A 77 -15.87 -6.91 -5.92
N CYS A 78 -16.30 -7.54 -4.82
CA CYS A 78 -16.05 -7.07 -3.48
C CYS A 78 -14.81 -7.76 -2.91
N PRO A 79 -13.65 -7.06 -2.77
CA PRO A 79 -12.42 -7.71 -2.28
C PRO A 79 -12.52 -8.17 -0.82
N VAL A 80 -13.33 -7.52 -0.01
CA VAL A 80 -13.54 -7.86 1.41
C VAL A 80 -14.46 -9.06 1.57
N GLY A 81 -15.59 -9.05 0.88
CA GLY A 81 -16.56 -10.14 0.91
C GLY A 81 -16.12 -11.37 0.11
N GLY A 82 -15.26 -11.16 -0.88
CA GLY A 82 -14.74 -12.23 -1.74
C GLY A 82 -15.81 -12.95 -2.54
N GLN A 83 -15.47 -14.15 -3.00
CA GLN A 83 -16.36 -14.98 -3.80
C GLN A 83 -17.73 -15.30 -3.13
N PRO A 84 -17.79 -15.64 -1.82
CA PRO A 84 -19.07 -15.97 -1.19
C PRO A 84 -20.07 -14.81 -1.19
N THR A 85 -19.60 -13.57 -1.07
CA THR A 85 -20.47 -12.39 -1.14
C THR A 85 -20.95 -12.15 -2.56
N MET A 86 -20.09 -12.30 -3.55
CA MET A 86 -20.48 -12.15 -4.96
C MET A 86 -21.48 -13.23 -5.41
N GLU A 87 -21.35 -14.46 -4.91
CA GLU A 87 -22.32 -15.54 -5.15
C GLU A 87 -23.70 -15.23 -4.54
N LYS A 88 -23.75 -14.66 -3.32
CA LYS A 88 -25.00 -14.20 -2.71
C LYS A 88 -25.65 -13.07 -3.54
N ILE A 89 -24.86 -12.08 -3.96
CA ILE A 89 -25.35 -11.00 -4.81
C ILE A 89 -25.87 -11.54 -6.14
N ALA A 90 -25.17 -12.48 -6.74
CA ALA A 90 -25.59 -13.12 -7.97
C ALA A 90 -26.92 -13.88 -7.79
N SER A 91 -27.10 -14.59 -6.67
CA SER A 91 -28.36 -15.29 -6.38
C SER A 91 -29.55 -14.33 -6.18
N ILE A 92 -29.31 -13.17 -5.53
CA ILE A 92 -30.35 -12.11 -5.38
C ILE A 92 -30.72 -11.52 -6.75
N LEU A 93 -29.74 -11.32 -7.62
CA LEU A 93 -29.95 -10.71 -8.93
C LEU A 93 -30.31 -11.72 -10.04
N GLY A 94 -30.34 -13.03 -9.72
CA GLY A 94 -30.67 -14.09 -10.69
C GLY A 94 -29.59 -14.33 -11.74
N MET A 95 -28.31 -14.05 -11.40
CA MET A 95 -27.16 -14.08 -12.32
C MET A 95 -26.13 -15.13 -11.92
N GLN A 96 -25.18 -15.39 -12.81
CA GLN A 96 -24.00 -16.20 -12.53
C GLN A 96 -22.75 -15.31 -12.38
N VAL A 97 -21.88 -15.64 -11.45
CA VAL A 97 -20.60 -14.95 -11.23
C VAL A 97 -19.47 -15.93 -11.50
N GLU A 98 -18.51 -15.49 -12.31
CA GLU A 98 -17.27 -16.23 -12.49
C GLU A 98 -16.41 -16.20 -11.22
N ALA A 99 -15.78 -17.33 -10.91
CA ALA A 99 -14.87 -17.44 -9.78
C ALA A 99 -13.64 -16.56 -9.98
N SER A 100 -13.49 -15.52 -9.17
CA SER A 100 -12.29 -14.67 -9.22
C SER A 100 -11.13 -15.31 -8.45
N ALA A 101 -9.91 -15.24 -9.01
CA ALA A 101 -8.70 -15.71 -8.33
C ALA A 101 -8.49 -14.94 -7.01
N PRO A 102 -8.11 -15.62 -5.92
CA PRO A 102 -7.81 -14.95 -4.65
C PRO A 102 -6.65 -13.98 -4.83
N LYS A 103 -6.76 -12.78 -4.22
CA LYS A 103 -5.75 -11.72 -4.28
C LYS A 103 -5.13 -11.50 -2.91
N LEU A 104 -3.90 -10.99 -2.88
CA LEU A 104 -3.15 -10.68 -1.66
C LEU A 104 -2.31 -9.43 -1.87
N ALA A 105 -2.20 -8.59 -0.84
CA ALA A 105 -1.24 -7.49 -0.82
C ALA A 105 0.18 -8.04 -0.59
N ILE A 106 1.12 -7.63 -1.43
CA ILE A 106 2.50 -8.10 -1.40
C ILE A 106 3.45 -6.92 -1.32
N VAL A 107 4.39 -6.97 -0.38
CA VAL A 107 5.43 -5.97 -0.22
C VAL A 107 6.63 -6.32 -1.11
N ARG A 108 6.87 -5.52 -2.12
CA ARG A 108 7.97 -5.69 -3.09
C ARG A 108 9.24 -4.97 -2.64
N CYS A 109 9.69 -5.23 -1.42
CA CYS A 109 10.94 -4.74 -0.88
C CYS A 109 11.54 -5.78 0.06
N ASN A 110 12.81 -6.11 -0.13
CA ASN A 110 13.61 -6.99 0.74
C ASN A 110 14.76 -6.21 1.41
N GLY A 111 14.71 -4.88 1.35
CA GLY A 111 15.69 -4.00 1.96
C GLY A 111 15.45 -3.87 3.47
N SER A 112 15.79 -4.89 4.25
CA SER A 112 15.83 -4.83 5.71
C SER A 112 16.86 -3.79 6.18
N CYS A 113 16.84 -3.46 7.48
CA CYS A 113 17.82 -2.56 8.08
C CYS A 113 19.27 -3.00 7.83
N GLU A 114 19.53 -4.30 7.80
CA GLU A 114 20.86 -4.87 7.50
C GLU A 114 21.27 -4.72 6.02
N ASN A 115 20.31 -4.93 5.12
CA ASN A 115 20.55 -4.91 3.69
C ASN A 115 20.64 -3.48 3.12
N ARG A 116 20.03 -2.53 3.81
CA ARG A 116 19.88 -1.14 3.37
C ARG A 116 20.19 -0.20 4.52
N PRO A 117 21.47 0.08 4.77
CA PRO A 117 21.90 0.93 5.86
C PRO A 117 21.36 2.36 5.69
N ARG A 118 21.15 3.01 6.81
CA ARG A 118 20.76 4.41 6.88
C ARG A 118 21.95 5.28 6.44
N VAL A 119 21.68 6.23 5.54
CA VAL A 119 22.68 7.13 4.97
C VAL A 119 22.52 8.54 5.54
N ILE A 120 21.27 8.95 5.77
CA ILE A 120 20.90 10.26 6.31
C ILE A 120 19.86 10.09 7.41
N GLU A 121 19.75 11.09 8.27
CA GLU A 121 18.67 11.19 9.25
C GLU A 121 17.63 12.19 8.75
N PHE A 122 16.36 11.78 8.80
CA PHE A 122 15.25 12.65 8.43
C PHE A 122 14.66 13.30 9.69
N ASP A 123 14.86 14.60 9.80
CA ASP A 123 14.28 15.43 10.84
C ASP A 123 12.97 16.05 10.34
N GLY A 124 11.85 15.42 10.66
CA GLY A 124 10.52 15.82 10.24
C GLY A 124 9.42 14.84 10.62
N VAL A 125 8.20 15.13 10.15
CA VAL A 125 7.04 14.28 10.42
C VAL A 125 7.25 12.87 9.85
N ARG A 126 7.17 11.87 10.69
CA ARG A 126 7.35 10.45 10.35
C ARG A 126 6.15 9.90 9.57
N SER A 127 6.02 10.30 8.30
CA SER A 127 5.05 9.82 7.33
C SER A 127 5.76 9.50 6.03
N CYS A 128 5.44 8.37 5.40
CA CYS A 128 5.98 7.99 4.10
C CYS A 128 5.67 9.04 3.03
N LYS A 129 4.46 9.62 3.09
CA LYS A 129 4.04 10.65 2.14
C LYS A 129 4.88 11.92 2.26
N VAL A 130 5.09 12.41 3.49
CA VAL A 130 5.91 13.60 3.75
C VAL A 130 7.36 13.36 3.41
N MET A 131 7.94 12.26 3.87
CA MET A 131 9.33 11.91 3.60
C MET A 131 9.61 11.74 2.09
N ASN A 132 8.68 11.13 1.34
CA ASN A 132 8.84 10.94 -0.10
C ASN A 132 8.73 12.24 -0.90
N SER A 133 7.99 13.25 -0.41
CA SER A 133 7.87 14.55 -1.08
C SER A 133 9.04 15.48 -0.80
N SER A 134 9.71 15.33 0.35
CA SER A 134 10.79 16.22 0.80
C SER A 134 12.19 15.64 0.62
N SER A 135 12.35 14.33 0.54
CA SER A 135 13.66 13.69 0.44
C SER A 135 13.62 12.33 -0.26
N MET A 136 14.80 11.79 -0.56
CA MET A 136 14.95 10.40 -1.05
C MET A 136 14.74 9.34 0.05
N GLY A 137 14.42 9.75 1.28
CA GLY A 137 14.34 8.88 2.44
C GLY A 137 15.69 8.68 3.12
N GLU A 138 15.70 7.97 4.25
CA GLU A 138 16.89 7.80 5.10
C GLU A 138 17.93 6.82 4.55
N THR A 139 17.59 6.06 3.52
CA THR A 139 18.45 5.02 2.94
C THR A 139 18.81 5.32 1.50
N GLY A 140 19.93 4.78 1.01
CA GLY A 140 20.43 5.02 -0.33
C GLY A 140 19.56 4.47 -1.49
N CYS A 141 18.44 3.78 -1.21
CA CYS A 141 17.57 3.23 -2.23
C CYS A 141 16.35 4.11 -2.48
N PRO A 142 16.23 4.81 -3.62
CA PRO A 142 15.10 5.68 -3.91
C PRO A 142 13.78 4.93 -4.13
N TYR A 143 13.84 3.62 -4.40
CA TYR A 143 12.66 2.78 -4.65
C TYR A 143 12.22 1.97 -3.43
N GLY A 144 13.02 1.93 -2.37
CA GLY A 144 12.78 1.05 -1.22
C GLY A 144 11.74 1.60 -0.24
N CYS A 145 11.31 0.75 0.69
CA CYS A 145 10.39 1.12 1.77
C CYS A 145 10.96 2.27 2.62
N LEU A 146 10.17 3.26 2.97
CA LEU A 146 10.56 4.37 3.84
C LEU A 146 10.46 4.02 5.33
N GLY A 147 9.69 2.99 5.68
CA GLY A 147 9.61 2.48 7.05
C GLY A 147 8.71 3.27 8.00
N CYS A 148 8.01 4.33 7.56
CA CYS A 148 7.19 5.15 8.46
C CYS A 148 5.82 4.54 8.83
N GLY A 149 5.37 3.47 8.15
CA GLY A 149 4.16 2.74 8.54
C GLY A 149 2.82 3.32 8.04
N ASP A 150 2.78 4.26 7.07
CA ASP A 150 1.52 4.81 6.53
C ASP A 150 0.60 3.71 5.98
N CYS A 151 1.16 2.62 5.44
CA CYS A 151 0.41 1.47 4.97
C CYS A 151 -0.27 0.70 6.11
N VAL A 152 0.34 0.66 7.28
CA VAL A 152 -0.22 0.02 8.49
C VAL A 152 -1.38 0.82 9.01
N SER A 153 -1.22 2.16 9.16
CA SER A 153 -2.28 3.05 9.67
C SER A 153 -3.53 3.08 8.78
N LYS A 154 -3.41 2.72 7.50
CA LYS A 154 -4.54 2.66 6.55
C LYS A 154 -5.21 1.29 6.47
N CYS A 155 -4.68 0.28 7.16
CA CYS A 155 -5.28 -1.05 7.14
C CYS A 155 -6.39 -1.16 8.18
N GLN A 156 -7.64 -1.30 7.71
CA GLN A 156 -8.83 -1.48 8.58
C GLN A 156 -8.98 -2.91 9.13
N PHE A 157 -8.14 -3.85 8.64
CA PHE A 157 -8.25 -5.27 8.95
C PHE A 157 -7.09 -5.80 9.79
N ASP A 158 -6.21 -4.93 10.28
CA ASP A 158 -4.98 -5.29 11.00
C ASP A 158 -4.15 -6.38 10.32
N ALA A 159 -4.23 -6.40 8.98
CA ALA A 159 -3.58 -7.41 8.15
C ALA A 159 -2.12 -7.05 7.80
N ILE A 160 -1.64 -5.86 8.14
CA ILE A 160 -0.27 -5.41 7.86
C ILE A 160 0.32 -4.79 9.11
N LYS A 161 1.56 -5.19 9.44
CA LYS A 161 2.29 -4.70 10.62
C LYS A 161 3.72 -4.39 10.23
N MET A 162 4.35 -3.44 10.93
CA MET A 162 5.80 -3.22 10.79
C MET A 162 6.54 -4.29 11.58
N ASN A 163 7.45 -5.00 10.92
CA ASN A 163 8.39 -5.89 11.59
C ASN A 163 9.54 -5.06 12.15
N ALA A 164 9.75 -5.14 13.47
CA ALA A 164 10.77 -4.35 14.18
C ALA A 164 12.21 -4.73 13.80
N GLU A 165 12.45 -6.01 13.49
CA GLU A 165 13.78 -6.50 13.13
C GLU A 165 14.20 -6.08 11.72
N THR A 166 13.27 -6.18 10.77
CA THR A 166 13.56 -5.90 9.36
C THR A 166 13.29 -4.44 8.98
N GLY A 167 12.49 -3.71 9.74
CA GLY A 167 11.99 -2.36 9.42
C GLY A 167 11.06 -2.33 8.20
N LEU A 168 10.51 -3.48 7.81
CA LEU A 168 9.62 -3.62 6.64
C LEU A 168 8.20 -3.98 7.08
N PRO A 169 7.19 -3.58 6.31
CA PRO A 169 5.84 -4.04 6.55
C PRO A 169 5.68 -5.50 6.13
N GLU A 170 5.01 -6.28 6.97
CA GLU A 170 4.64 -7.67 6.72
C GLU A 170 3.13 -7.81 6.65
N VAL A 171 2.66 -8.63 5.71
CA VAL A 171 1.23 -8.83 5.46
C VAL A 171 0.82 -10.22 5.96
N ASP A 172 -0.14 -10.24 6.87
CA ASP A 172 -0.81 -11.47 7.29
C ASP A 172 -1.81 -11.90 6.21
N SER A 173 -1.50 -13.00 5.54
CA SER A 173 -2.32 -13.54 4.46
C SER A 173 -3.71 -14.02 4.91
N SER A 174 -3.87 -14.35 6.20
CA SER A 174 -5.15 -14.82 6.77
C SER A 174 -6.14 -13.66 6.93
N LYS A 175 -5.65 -12.48 7.34
CA LYS A 175 -6.45 -11.28 7.58
C LYS A 175 -6.60 -10.40 6.36
N CYS A 176 -5.67 -10.50 5.40
CA CYS A 176 -5.65 -9.62 4.23
C CYS A 176 -6.81 -9.92 3.28
N THR A 177 -7.66 -8.93 3.07
CA THR A 177 -8.79 -8.93 2.13
C THR A 177 -8.45 -8.42 0.74
N ALA A 178 -7.20 -7.99 0.51
CA ALA A 178 -6.72 -7.39 -0.75
C ALA A 178 -7.48 -6.11 -1.17
N CYS A 179 -8.01 -5.34 -0.23
CA CYS A 179 -8.76 -4.10 -0.50
C CYS A 179 -7.94 -2.97 -1.15
N GLY A 180 -6.61 -3.05 -1.12
CA GLY A 180 -5.72 -2.11 -1.78
C GLY A 180 -5.46 -0.79 -1.03
N ALA A 181 -6.03 -0.57 0.17
CA ALA A 181 -5.83 0.66 0.93
C ALA A 181 -4.35 0.92 1.24
N CYS A 182 -3.60 -0.12 1.63
CA CYS A 182 -2.15 -0.05 1.88
C CYS A 182 -1.34 0.25 0.60
N ALA A 183 -1.77 -0.26 -0.56
CA ALA A 183 -1.12 0.01 -1.85
C ALA A 183 -1.32 1.47 -2.27
N LYS A 184 -2.54 2.02 -2.11
CA LYS A 184 -2.85 3.45 -2.37
C LYS A 184 -2.12 4.40 -1.41
N ALA A 185 -1.90 3.97 -0.15
CA ALA A 185 -1.20 4.77 0.85
C ALA A 185 0.32 4.84 0.62
N CYS A 186 0.89 3.90 -0.13
CA CYS A 186 2.33 3.82 -0.35
C CYS A 186 2.79 4.78 -1.47
N PRO A 187 3.53 5.87 -1.17
CA PRO A 187 3.95 6.83 -2.18
C PRO A 187 4.99 6.26 -3.17
N ARG A 188 5.64 5.15 -2.82
CA ARG A 188 6.61 4.44 -3.68
C ARG A 188 6.02 3.23 -4.39
N HIS A 189 4.73 2.96 -4.23
CA HIS A 189 4.01 1.86 -4.88
C HIS A 189 4.68 0.49 -4.72
N ILE A 190 5.35 0.25 -3.57
CA ILE A 190 6.01 -1.02 -3.30
C ILE A 190 5.05 -2.12 -2.84
N ILE A 191 3.79 -1.79 -2.58
CA ILE A 191 2.75 -2.75 -2.23
C ILE A 191 1.88 -2.97 -3.46
N GLU A 192 1.84 -4.21 -3.91
CA GLU A 192 1.08 -4.65 -5.09
C GLU A 192 -0.02 -5.61 -4.66
N ILE A 193 -1.24 -5.44 -5.19
CA ILE A 193 -2.31 -6.42 -5.04
C ILE A 193 -2.17 -7.44 -6.17
N ARG A 194 -1.82 -8.67 -5.82
CA ARG A 194 -1.54 -9.74 -6.78
C ARG A 194 -2.48 -10.91 -6.62
N GLU A 195 -2.73 -11.56 -7.73
CA GLU A 195 -3.36 -12.88 -7.75
C GLU A 195 -2.42 -13.93 -7.18
N VAL A 196 -2.97 -14.80 -6.38
CA VAL A 196 -2.28 -15.90 -5.70
C VAL A 196 -3.05 -17.19 -5.93
N LYS A 197 -2.37 -18.34 -5.78
CA LYS A 197 -2.96 -19.64 -6.11
C LYS A 197 -3.33 -20.45 -4.87
N GLY A 198 -4.48 -21.09 -4.95
CA GLY A 198 -4.98 -22.04 -3.94
C GLY A 198 -5.42 -21.40 -2.63
N LYS A 199 -6.03 -22.20 -1.75
CA LYS A 199 -6.54 -21.79 -0.43
C LYS A 199 -5.48 -21.17 0.47
N LYS A 200 -4.21 -21.60 0.36
CA LYS A 200 -3.07 -21.07 1.12
C LYS A 200 -2.53 -19.75 0.55
N LYS A 201 -3.14 -19.17 -0.48
CA LYS A 201 -2.71 -17.91 -1.11
C LYS A 201 -1.21 -17.93 -1.49
N MET A 202 -0.77 -18.96 -2.20
CA MET A 202 0.62 -19.17 -2.59
C MET A 202 0.99 -18.37 -3.84
N GLY A 203 2.22 -17.88 -3.89
CA GLY A 203 2.76 -17.15 -5.04
C GLY A 203 4.29 -17.03 -4.99
N VAL A 204 4.93 -16.79 -6.13
CA VAL A 204 6.36 -16.48 -6.21
C VAL A 204 6.51 -15.05 -6.69
N VAL A 205 7.28 -14.25 -5.97
CA VAL A 205 7.39 -12.80 -6.20
C VAL A 205 8.81 -12.30 -6.13
N VAL A 206 9.09 -11.22 -6.84
CA VAL A 206 10.35 -10.46 -6.72
C VAL A 206 10.15 -9.36 -5.68
N ARG A 207 10.87 -9.43 -4.58
CA ARG A 207 10.85 -8.44 -3.49
C ARG A 207 11.86 -7.31 -3.72
N CYS A 208 11.75 -6.65 -4.86
CA CYS A 208 12.55 -5.47 -5.22
C CYS A 208 11.74 -4.61 -6.19
N MET A 209 11.96 -3.29 -6.13
CA MET A 209 11.41 -2.30 -7.06
C MET A 209 12.49 -1.41 -7.67
N ASN A 210 13.77 -1.67 -7.38
CA ASN A 210 14.88 -0.87 -7.88
C ASN A 210 15.11 -1.14 -9.36
N LYS A 211 15.10 -0.08 -10.17
CA LYS A 211 15.29 -0.09 -11.62
C LYS A 211 16.67 0.40 -12.06
N ASP A 212 17.58 0.68 -11.11
CA ASP A 212 18.93 1.10 -11.40
C ASP A 212 19.78 -0.05 -11.93
N LYS A 213 20.84 0.29 -12.65
CA LYS A 213 21.87 -0.69 -13.09
C LYS A 213 22.40 -1.46 -11.89
N GLY A 214 22.65 -2.76 -12.05
CA GLY A 214 22.99 -3.67 -10.97
C GLY A 214 24.10 -3.18 -10.03
N ALA A 215 25.12 -2.51 -10.54
CA ALA A 215 26.21 -1.93 -9.73
C ALA A 215 25.72 -0.80 -8.80
N VAL A 216 24.80 0.05 -9.27
CA VAL A 216 24.20 1.14 -8.48
C VAL A 216 23.21 0.56 -7.47
N ALA A 217 22.35 -0.35 -7.91
CA ALA A 217 21.38 -1.02 -7.05
C ALA A 217 22.04 -1.75 -5.88
N MET A 218 23.19 -2.41 -6.11
CA MET A 218 23.96 -3.10 -5.05
C MET A 218 24.60 -2.16 -4.04
N LYS A 219 25.02 -0.96 -4.45
CA LYS A 219 25.52 0.05 -3.51
C LYS A 219 24.41 0.56 -2.59
N ALA A 220 23.18 0.69 -3.11
CA ALA A 220 22.02 1.17 -2.38
C ALA A 220 21.39 0.10 -1.46
N CYS A 221 21.44 -1.19 -1.86
CA CYS A 221 20.83 -2.29 -1.11
C CYS A 221 21.52 -3.63 -1.45
N LYS A 222 22.02 -4.34 -0.44
CA LYS A 222 22.68 -5.66 -0.62
C LYS A 222 21.74 -6.72 -1.20
N ALA A 223 20.43 -6.62 -0.92
CA ALA A 223 19.37 -7.50 -1.41
C ALA A 223 18.64 -6.90 -2.62
N ALA A 224 19.30 -6.12 -3.48
CA ALA A 224 18.69 -5.57 -4.68
C ALA A 224 18.71 -6.56 -5.84
N CYS A 225 17.68 -6.48 -6.71
CA CYS A 225 17.73 -7.13 -8.02
C CYS A 225 18.81 -6.45 -8.88
N ILE A 226 19.64 -7.23 -9.54
CA ILE A 226 20.73 -6.74 -10.40
C ILE A 226 20.46 -6.93 -11.90
N GLY A 227 19.27 -7.40 -12.26
CA GLY A 227 18.89 -7.64 -13.65
C GLY A 227 19.67 -8.76 -14.35
N CYS A 228 20.27 -9.72 -13.61
CA CYS A 228 21.18 -10.75 -14.15
C CYS A 228 20.52 -11.79 -15.05
N GLN A 229 19.19 -11.80 -15.18
CA GLN A 229 18.37 -12.68 -16.01
C GLN A 229 18.50 -14.20 -15.70
N LYS A 230 19.21 -14.63 -14.65
CA LYS A 230 19.30 -16.06 -14.29
C LYS A 230 17.92 -16.67 -14.03
N CYS A 231 17.01 -15.93 -13.39
CA CYS A 231 15.65 -16.36 -13.14
C CYS A 231 14.84 -16.57 -14.43
N VAL A 232 15.08 -15.77 -15.47
CA VAL A 232 14.41 -15.92 -16.79
C VAL A 232 14.87 -17.23 -17.45
N LYS A 233 16.18 -17.50 -17.46
CA LYS A 233 16.76 -18.68 -18.10
C LYS A 233 16.26 -20.01 -17.53
N VAL A 234 15.92 -20.04 -16.23
CA VAL A 234 15.44 -21.26 -15.55
C VAL A 234 13.92 -21.40 -15.54
N CYS A 235 13.19 -20.41 -16.05
CA CYS A 235 11.73 -20.42 -16.09
C CYS A 235 11.22 -21.19 -17.31
N ALA A 236 10.70 -22.40 -17.08
CA ALA A 236 10.14 -23.22 -18.15
C ALA A 236 8.76 -22.74 -18.64
N PHE A 237 8.15 -21.75 -17.97
CA PHE A 237 6.78 -21.29 -18.25
C PHE A 237 6.75 -19.88 -18.85
N ASP A 238 7.89 -19.31 -19.17
CA ASP A 238 8.03 -17.93 -19.68
C ASP A 238 7.24 -16.90 -18.85
N ALA A 239 7.25 -17.11 -17.52
CA ALA A 239 6.53 -16.28 -16.58
C ALA A 239 7.37 -15.11 -16.05
N ILE A 240 8.64 -14.97 -16.45
CA ILE A 240 9.57 -14.00 -15.89
C ILE A 240 10.16 -13.15 -17.00
N HIS A 241 10.04 -11.83 -16.85
CA HIS A 241 10.69 -10.86 -17.72
C HIS A 241 11.53 -9.88 -16.89
N VAL A 242 12.48 -9.21 -17.53
CA VAL A 242 13.35 -8.22 -16.89
C VAL A 242 13.25 -6.93 -17.67
N ASP A 243 12.68 -5.91 -17.03
CA ASP A 243 12.56 -4.56 -17.55
C ASP A 243 13.35 -3.59 -16.68
N SER A 244 14.10 -2.68 -17.30
CA SER A 244 14.88 -1.68 -16.57
C SER A 244 15.68 -2.31 -15.41
N PHE A 245 16.43 -3.38 -15.68
CA PHE A 245 17.24 -4.15 -14.72
C PHE A 245 16.46 -4.78 -13.55
N LEU A 246 15.14 -4.80 -13.59
CA LEU A 246 14.27 -5.36 -12.57
C LEU A 246 13.50 -6.56 -13.11
N ALA A 247 13.60 -7.70 -12.42
CA ALA A 247 12.81 -8.88 -12.75
C ALA A 247 11.37 -8.72 -12.27
N TYR A 248 10.41 -9.19 -13.08
CA TYR A 248 9.02 -9.31 -12.72
C TYR A 248 8.52 -10.73 -13.04
N ILE A 249 7.67 -11.28 -12.18
CA ILE A 249 7.07 -12.60 -12.36
C ILE A 249 5.57 -12.43 -12.58
N ASP A 250 5.08 -12.84 -13.73
CA ASP A 250 3.66 -12.82 -14.07
C ASP A 250 2.91 -13.91 -13.27
N PRO A 251 1.94 -13.54 -12.42
CA PRO A 251 1.19 -14.50 -11.61
C PRO A 251 0.32 -15.43 -12.43
N SER A 252 -0.16 -15.01 -13.61
CA SER A 252 -1.03 -15.81 -14.47
C SER A 252 -0.26 -17.00 -15.08
N LYS A 253 0.96 -16.76 -15.57
CA LYS A 253 1.83 -17.78 -16.17
C LYS A 253 2.59 -18.62 -15.15
N CYS A 254 2.91 -18.05 -13.97
CA CYS A 254 3.74 -18.70 -12.96
C CYS A 254 3.06 -19.95 -12.37
N ARG A 255 3.75 -21.09 -12.36
CA ARG A 255 3.29 -22.37 -11.77
C ARG A 255 3.81 -22.61 -10.35
N ASN A 256 4.45 -21.62 -9.71
CA ASN A 256 4.97 -21.72 -8.34
C ASN A 256 6.03 -22.82 -8.12
N CYS A 257 6.80 -23.17 -9.15
CA CYS A 257 7.83 -24.23 -9.07
C CYS A 257 9.09 -23.81 -8.30
N ARG A 258 9.32 -22.52 -8.06
CA ARG A 258 10.41 -21.91 -7.24
C ARG A 258 11.84 -22.17 -7.74
N LYS A 259 12.06 -22.66 -8.95
CA LYS A 259 13.41 -22.82 -9.52
C LYS A 259 14.14 -21.46 -9.60
N CYS A 260 13.44 -20.39 -9.95
CA CYS A 260 13.96 -19.03 -10.01
C CYS A 260 14.43 -18.49 -8.64
N GLU A 261 13.81 -18.92 -7.55
CA GLU A 261 14.20 -18.55 -6.18
C GLU A 261 15.54 -19.19 -5.82
N GLN A 262 15.77 -20.46 -6.18
CA GLN A 262 17.01 -21.19 -5.93
C GLN A 262 18.19 -20.64 -6.75
N GLU A 263 17.94 -20.14 -7.95
CA GLU A 263 18.98 -19.61 -8.85
C GLU A 263 19.26 -18.12 -8.65
N CYS A 264 18.50 -17.45 -7.77
CA CYS A 264 18.68 -16.02 -7.55
C CYS A 264 19.88 -15.72 -6.64
N PRO A 265 20.97 -15.09 -7.17
CA PRO A 265 22.20 -14.86 -6.39
C PRO A 265 22.01 -13.79 -5.29
N LYS A 266 20.92 -13.02 -5.34
CA LYS A 266 20.62 -11.94 -4.38
C LYS A 266 19.45 -12.26 -3.47
N ASN A 267 18.86 -13.45 -3.56
CA ASN A 267 17.72 -13.90 -2.76
C ASN A 267 16.55 -12.90 -2.76
N VAL A 268 16.32 -12.23 -3.90
CA VAL A 268 15.21 -11.27 -4.04
C VAL A 268 13.90 -11.92 -4.47
N ILE A 269 13.94 -13.18 -4.88
CA ILE A 269 12.77 -13.97 -5.26
C ILE A 269 12.35 -14.77 -4.05
N TYR A 270 11.06 -14.74 -3.75
CA TYR A 270 10.52 -15.33 -2.54
C TYR A 270 9.20 -16.06 -2.81
N GLY A 271 9.08 -17.27 -2.27
CA GLY A 271 7.82 -18.05 -2.28
C GLY A 271 6.93 -17.67 -1.11
N LEU A 272 5.79 -17.04 -1.39
CA LEU A 272 4.78 -16.64 -0.40
C LEU A 272 4.03 -17.86 0.12
N ASN A 273 3.84 -17.96 1.44
CA ASN A 273 3.08 -19.00 2.11
C ASN A 273 3.50 -20.43 1.71
N MET A 274 4.77 -20.60 1.38
CA MET A 274 5.39 -21.87 1.01
C MET A 274 6.46 -22.27 2.02
N PRO A 275 6.73 -23.59 2.20
CA PRO A 275 7.81 -24.03 3.07
C PRO A 275 9.16 -23.45 2.62
N VAL A 276 10.03 -23.15 3.59
CA VAL A 276 11.38 -22.66 3.30
C VAL A 276 12.14 -23.68 2.48
N LEU A 277 12.75 -23.26 1.38
CA LEU A 277 13.63 -24.13 0.58
C LEU A 277 14.94 -24.34 1.34
N LYS A 278 15.41 -25.58 1.40
CA LYS A 278 16.77 -25.88 1.85
C LYS A 278 17.75 -25.25 0.85
N PRO A 279 18.81 -24.55 1.31
CA PRO A 279 19.81 -23.99 0.41
C PRO A 279 20.44 -25.14 -0.40
N LYS A 280 20.56 -24.96 -1.72
CA LYS A 280 21.39 -25.83 -2.54
C LYS A 280 22.80 -25.80 -1.98
N ALA A 281 23.37 -26.96 -1.66
CA ALA A 281 24.80 -27.06 -1.38
C ALA A 281 25.55 -26.46 -2.57
N SER A 282 26.34 -25.43 -2.32
CA SER A 282 27.16 -24.75 -3.33
C SER A 282 28.25 -25.72 -3.81
N THR A 283 28.03 -26.36 -4.93
CA THR A 283 29.10 -26.96 -5.73
C THR A 283 29.72 -25.85 -6.57
N ASP A 284 30.59 -25.06 -5.98
CA ASP A 284 31.57 -24.26 -6.70
C ASP A 284 32.57 -23.68 -5.68
N THR A 285 33.55 -24.49 -5.36
CA THR A 285 34.78 -23.97 -4.79
C THR A 285 35.96 -24.55 -5.58
N LYS A 286 36.23 -23.94 -6.71
CA LYS A 286 37.58 -23.97 -7.26
C LYS A 286 38.28 -22.73 -6.74
N SER A 287 38.81 -22.83 -5.53
CA SER A 287 39.81 -21.92 -5.00
C SER A 287 41.18 -22.40 -5.46
N PRO A 288 42.07 -21.57 -5.99
CA PRO A 288 43.42 -21.98 -6.31
C PRO A 288 44.18 -22.28 -5.00
N ALA A 289 44.81 -23.42 -4.97
CA ALA A 289 45.64 -23.89 -3.86
C ALA A 289 46.80 -22.84 -3.63
N VAL A 290 46.75 -22.18 -2.50
CA VAL A 290 47.90 -21.48 -1.94
C VAL A 290 48.63 -22.48 -1.05
N THR A 291 49.79 -22.90 -1.50
CA THR A 291 50.76 -23.70 -0.76
C THR A 291 51.24 -22.90 0.45
N THR A 292 50.80 -23.28 1.63
CA THR A 292 51.35 -22.69 2.87
C THR A 292 52.36 -23.69 3.46
N SER A 293 53.60 -23.25 3.43
CA SER A 293 54.72 -23.86 4.16
C SER A 293 54.53 -23.70 5.66
N MET A 294 54.55 -24.80 6.38
CA MET A 294 54.51 -24.87 7.83
C MET A 294 55.79 -24.28 8.46
N SER A 295 55.63 -23.30 9.36
CA SER A 295 56.61 -22.98 10.37
C SER A 295 55.97 -23.07 11.77
N LYS A 296 56.69 -23.78 12.67
CA LYS A 296 56.37 -24.09 14.04
C LYS A 296 56.09 -22.91 14.96
N PRO A 297 55.25 -23.03 15.98
CA PRO A 297 55.00 -21.99 16.98
C PRO A 297 56.04 -21.99 18.10
N SER A 298 56.43 -20.80 18.56
CA SER A 298 57.18 -20.52 19.77
C SER A 298 56.32 -19.86 20.83
N PRO A 299 56.54 -20.06 22.14
CA PRO A 299 55.52 -19.82 23.17
C PRO A 299 55.58 -18.44 23.85
N ALA A 300 54.39 -18.01 24.19
CA ALA A 300 53.93 -17.16 25.31
C ALA A 300 54.78 -16.01 25.84
N SER A 301 54.20 -14.80 25.78
CA SER A 301 54.27 -13.84 26.88
C SER A 301 52.92 -13.10 27.01
N LYS A 302 52.31 -13.17 28.21
CA LYS A 302 51.13 -12.41 28.62
C LYS A 302 51.52 -10.95 28.90
N PRO A 303 50.67 -9.99 28.58
CA PRO A 303 50.55 -8.79 29.39
C PRO A 303 49.13 -8.73 30.00
N SER A 304 49.16 -8.53 31.30
CA SER A 304 48.01 -8.16 32.15
C SER A 304 47.53 -6.74 31.80
N VAL A 305 46.31 -6.60 31.37
CA VAL A 305 45.64 -5.30 31.31
C VAL A 305 44.43 -5.36 32.23
N LYS A 306 44.49 -4.46 33.24
CA LYS A 306 43.38 -4.25 34.18
C LYS A 306 42.16 -3.74 33.45
N SER A 307 41.03 -4.41 33.72
CA SER A 307 39.71 -4.01 33.22
C SER A 307 39.18 -2.84 34.08
N GLU A 308 39.11 -1.66 33.49
CA GLU A 308 38.22 -0.61 34.01
C GLU A 308 36.82 -0.80 33.45
N PRO A 309 35.76 -0.53 34.22
CA PRO A 309 34.39 -0.73 33.76
C PRO A 309 34.02 0.36 32.77
N PHE A 310 33.70 -0.08 31.55
CA PHE A 310 33.21 0.74 30.45
C PHE A 310 31.82 1.30 30.83
N LYS A 311 31.71 2.61 31.01
CA LYS A 311 30.43 3.32 31.05
C LYS A 311 29.84 3.34 29.64
N PRO A 312 28.61 2.84 29.41
CA PRO A 312 27.99 2.96 28.10
C PRO A 312 27.59 4.42 27.86
N THR A 313 28.29 5.07 26.97
CA THR A 313 27.81 6.29 26.34
C THR A 313 26.63 5.91 25.44
N SER A 314 25.46 6.43 25.78
CA SER A 314 24.20 6.29 25.03
C SER A 314 24.35 6.93 23.66
N THR A 315 24.76 6.18 22.66
CA THR A 315 24.71 6.68 21.29
C THR A 315 24.60 5.50 20.33
N LEU A 316 23.51 5.53 19.52
CA LEU A 316 23.27 4.72 18.36
C LEU A 316 22.73 3.30 18.59
N MET A 317 21.50 3.22 19.05
CA MET A 317 20.66 2.06 18.73
C MET A 317 20.29 2.05 17.25
N PRO A 318 20.25 0.87 16.59
CA PRO A 318 19.72 0.76 15.23
C PRO A 318 18.30 1.31 15.14
N VAL A 319 17.97 2.03 14.06
CA VAL A 319 16.67 2.69 13.82
C VAL A 319 15.47 1.76 14.07
N CYS A 320 15.63 0.46 13.87
CA CYS A 320 14.63 -0.55 14.12
C CYS A 320 14.24 -0.70 15.61
N GLN A 321 15.16 -0.39 16.54
CA GLN A 321 14.89 -0.47 17.97
C GLN A 321 14.32 0.84 18.55
N GLN A 322 14.64 1.99 17.97
CA GLN A 322 14.10 3.28 18.41
C GLN A 322 12.58 3.42 18.18
N MET A 323 12.01 2.69 17.22
CA MET A 323 10.55 2.69 17.00
C MET A 323 9.75 1.99 18.11
N LEU A 324 10.39 1.16 18.95
CA LEU A 324 9.72 0.42 20.03
C LEU A 324 9.72 1.13 21.37
N LEU A 325 10.57 2.17 21.55
CA LEU A 325 10.76 2.81 22.86
C LEU A 325 10.04 4.15 23.02
N THR A 326 9.38 4.67 22.02
CA THR A 326 8.44 5.77 22.19
C THR A 326 7.06 5.19 22.51
N PRO A 327 6.56 5.29 23.75
CA PRO A 327 5.17 5.02 23.99
C PRO A 327 4.39 6.04 23.14
N SER A 328 3.65 5.54 22.16
CA SER A 328 2.59 6.29 21.51
C SER A 328 1.64 6.74 22.63
N ALA A 329 1.79 7.96 23.10
CA ALA A 329 0.75 8.63 23.82
C ALA A 329 -0.42 8.74 22.84
N SER A 330 -1.27 7.73 22.84
CA SER A 330 -2.58 7.76 22.23
C SER A 330 -3.41 8.75 23.04
N THR A 331 -3.29 10.02 22.70
CA THR A 331 -4.35 10.99 22.96
C THR A 331 -5.53 10.55 22.11
N PRO A 332 -6.66 10.17 22.68
CA PRO A 332 -7.85 9.84 21.90
C PRO A 332 -8.24 11.10 21.12
N LEU A 333 -8.32 10.99 19.80
CA LEU A 333 -8.93 12.00 18.95
C LEU A 333 -10.37 12.24 19.47
N PRO A 334 -10.78 13.48 19.75
CA PRO A 334 -12.14 13.78 20.11
C PRO A 334 -13.06 13.40 18.96
N HIS A 335 -14.09 12.63 19.27
CA HIS A 335 -15.21 12.37 18.36
C HIS A 335 -15.78 13.69 17.85
N PRO A 336 -16.25 13.78 16.60
CA PRO A 336 -16.87 14.97 16.04
C PRO A 336 -18.18 15.22 16.79
N GLY A 337 -18.11 16.09 17.79
CA GLY A 337 -19.25 16.69 18.45
C GLY A 337 -19.87 17.73 17.52
N LYS A 338 -21.20 17.84 17.58
CA LYS A 338 -22.10 18.73 16.86
C LYS A 338 -21.56 20.16 16.71
N PRO A 339 -21.92 20.86 15.61
CA PRO A 339 -21.44 22.22 15.34
C PRO A 339 -22.08 23.21 16.32
N THR A 340 -21.26 23.88 17.11
CA THR A 340 -21.65 25.07 17.87
C THR A 340 -20.73 26.22 17.49
N GLN A 341 -21.41 27.28 17.03
CA GLN A 341 -21.01 28.68 17.01
C GLN A 341 -20.03 29.16 15.92
N LYS A 342 -20.60 30.07 15.11
CA LYS A 342 -19.93 31.03 14.24
C LYS A 342 -18.93 31.85 15.03
N VAL A 343 -17.69 31.84 14.58
CA VAL A 343 -16.70 32.87 14.94
C VAL A 343 -16.47 33.68 13.70
N ASP A 344 -16.71 34.98 13.81
CA ASP A 344 -16.57 35.96 12.76
C ASP A 344 -15.13 36.03 12.24
N ALA A 345 -14.97 35.98 10.92
CA ALA A 345 -13.70 36.14 10.24
C ALA A 345 -13.27 37.61 10.25
N PRO A 346 -11.99 37.94 10.49
CA PRO A 346 -11.50 39.29 10.24
C PRO A 346 -11.34 39.51 8.74
N GLU A 347 -11.94 40.58 8.25
CA GLU A 347 -11.71 41.18 6.94
C GLU A 347 -10.23 41.50 6.73
N SER A 348 -9.78 41.38 5.49
CA SER A 348 -8.52 41.78 4.89
C SER A 348 -7.52 40.68 4.56
N TYR A 349 -7.77 40.02 3.44
CA TYR A 349 -6.68 39.55 2.58
C TYR A 349 -7.11 39.60 1.11
N ASN A 350 -7.17 40.82 0.57
CA ASN A 350 -7.17 41.05 -0.88
C ASN A 350 -5.77 41.55 -1.25
N SER A 351 -5.16 40.87 -2.18
CA SER A 351 -3.98 41.21 -2.98
C SER A 351 -2.80 40.25 -2.81
N MET A 352 -2.80 39.22 -3.62
CA MET A 352 -1.56 38.62 -4.21
C MET A 352 -1.93 37.67 -5.36
N SER A 353 -2.51 38.22 -6.40
CA SER A 353 -2.65 37.56 -7.71
C SER A 353 -1.61 38.12 -8.69
N ASN A 354 -0.31 37.97 -8.38
CA ASN A 354 0.74 38.28 -9.36
C ASN A 354 2.08 37.68 -8.89
N LEU A 355 2.22 36.38 -9.03
CA LEU A 355 3.51 35.70 -9.10
C LEU A 355 3.27 34.29 -9.69
N MET A 356 3.00 34.24 -10.99
CA MET A 356 3.18 33.01 -11.75
C MET A 356 4.67 32.82 -12.05
N PRO A 357 5.22 31.59 -11.86
CA PRO A 357 6.60 31.29 -12.19
C PRO A 357 6.83 31.36 -13.70
N VAL A 358 7.95 31.97 -14.07
CA VAL A 358 8.41 32.26 -15.45
C VAL A 358 8.52 31.04 -16.38
N CYS A 359 8.43 29.84 -15.88
CA CYS A 359 8.51 28.60 -16.67
C CYS A 359 7.28 28.29 -17.55
N GLN A 360 6.12 28.92 -17.33
CA GLN A 360 4.92 28.65 -18.14
C GLN A 360 4.78 29.54 -19.39
N GLN A 361 5.58 30.60 -19.51
CA GLN A 361 5.51 31.51 -20.68
C GLN A 361 6.27 31.00 -21.93
N LEU A 362 7.05 29.92 -21.82
CA LEU A 362 7.86 29.39 -22.94
C LEU A 362 7.15 28.34 -23.82
N LEU A 363 5.91 27.95 -23.49
CA LEU A 363 5.18 26.89 -24.22
C LEU A 363 4.06 27.39 -25.14
N LEU A 364 3.88 28.71 -25.30
CA LEU A 364 2.82 29.29 -26.16
C LEU A 364 3.36 30.13 -27.31
N LYS A 365 4.36 29.64 -28.05
CA LYS A 365 4.67 30.23 -29.38
C LYS A 365 4.02 29.35 -30.45
N PRO A 366 3.10 29.92 -31.29
CA PRO A 366 2.50 29.18 -32.40
C PRO A 366 3.56 28.91 -33.47
N LYS A 367 3.62 27.67 -33.92
CA LYS A 367 4.37 27.26 -35.10
C LYS A 367 3.80 27.95 -36.33
N LYS A 368 4.60 28.81 -36.99
CA LYS A 368 4.33 29.28 -38.33
C LYS A 368 4.43 28.11 -39.31
N THR A 369 3.37 27.86 -40.01
CA THR A 369 3.36 27.02 -41.23
C THR A 369 4.09 27.73 -42.35
N PRO A 370 4.94 27.08 -43.15
CA PRO A 370 5.42 27.68 -44.41
C PRO A 370 4.31 27.62 -45.43
N ALA A 371 4.19 28.73 -46.17
CA ALA A 371 3.38 28.84 -47.36
C ALA A 371 4.04 28.07 -48.50
N GLU A 372 3.30 27.18 -49.14
CA GLU A 372 2.96 27.08 -50.52
C GLU A 372 1.90 26.01 -50.66
#